data_9ff1bdeb496f48cf1c8399b485c81cab
#
_entry.id   9ff1bdeb496f48cf1c8399b485c81cab
#
_cell.length_a   1.000
_cell.length_b   1.000
_cell.length_c   1.000
_cell.angle_alpha   90.00
_cell.angle_beta   90.00
_cell.angle_gamma   90.00
#
_symmetry.space_group_name_H-M   'P 1'
#
loop_
_entity.id
_entity.type
_entity.pdbx_description
1 polymer ?
#
loop_
_entity_poly.entity_id
_entity_poly.type
_entity_poly.pdbx_seq_one_letter_code
_entity_poly.pdbx_strand_id
1 'polypeptide(L)'
;MARKLVVCALALMAGSRLAPAHGVAGLTAQQASRRTPVVDAVQQTAPAVVSVLTEERREHNPFNPFSFFGLDPDEEPQGRTSLGSGVILDPRGFIVTNEHVVAGAARITVKLSDGTELPATLVGADRSFDLAVLRVDTKGRRLPAVTIGTARDLMIGETVIAIGNPFGLSHTVTTGVVSALHRVVRTRQRTYEDFIQTDAPINPGNSGGPLLNIKGELVGINTAVHSGGPGIGFAIPVDRARTIVSDLLHFGRVRYGWIGIRPQGLRYLRGVAVAEVEPGSPAERAGIRQGDVLLGIGEEPVDSVDAFWDRTRRVLAGEEVRLRLLHREVVVQAAPLDPREVAQRARQRLGLEVVEGGGRGVLVQRVLRGGLADRIGFQPGDVILQVGAHAVHTVADFMAALGEVRPGSDTVMLVARGRFSYYVTLPL
;
A
#
# COMPACT_ATOMS: atom_id res chain seq x y z
N MET A 1 72.51 -51.44 -30.01
CA MET A 1 71.68 -50.67 -29.11
C MET A 1 70.50 -50.15 -29.94
N ALA A 2 69.37 -50.82 -29.90
CA ALA A 2 68.19 -50.53 -30.76
C ALA A 2 67.03 -50.03 -29.91
N ARG A 3 66.59 -48.81 -30.15
CA ARG A 3 65.37 -48.22 -29.58
C ARG A 3 64.19 -48.60 -30.48
N LYS A 4 63.21 -49.32 -29.93
CA LYS A 4 61.96 -49.67 -30.58
C LYS A 4 61.04 -48.47 -30.51
N LEU A 5 60.57 -47.93 -31.67
CA LEU A 5 59.46 -47.01 -31.80
C LEU A 5 58.15 -47.84 -31.78
N VAL A 6 57.26 -47.51 -30.90
CA VAL A 6 55.87 -48.00 -30.92
C VAL A 6 54.99 -46.91 -31.59
N VAL A 7 54.46 -47.26 -32.75
CA VAL A 7 53.48 -46.40 -33.45
C VAL A 7 52.09 -46.76 -32.96
N CYS A 8 51.40 -45.81 -32.34
CA CYS A 8 50.00 -45.95 -31.92
C CYS A 8 49.11 -45.36 -33.03
N ALA A 9 48.35 -46.22 -33.68
CA ALA A 9 47.35 -45.76 -34.69
C ALA A 9 46.07 -45.26 -34.02
N LEU A 10 45.77 -43.98 -34.21
CA LEU A 10 44.48 -43.41 -33.83
C LEU A 10 43.45 -43.65 -34.93
N ALA A 11 42.46 -44.47 -34.64
CA ALA A 11 41.26 -44.61 -35.50
C ALA A 11 40.26 -43.47 -35.17
N LEU A 12 40.04 -42.54 -36.13
CA LEU A 12 38.95 -41.58 -36.07
C LEU A 12 37.64 -42.27 -36.40
N MET A 13 36.78 -42.50 -35.41
CA MET A 13 35.37 -42.82 -35.59
C MET A 13 34.58 -41.51 -35.52
N ALA A 14 34.08 -41.04 -36.67
CA ALA A 14 33.12 -39.95 -36.77
C ALA A 14 31.72 -40.46 -36.33
N GLY A 15 31.40 -40.27 -35.05
CA GLY A 15 30.05 -40.48 -34.53
C GLY A 15 29.28 -39.16 -34.55
N SER A 16 28.35 -39.00 -35.45
CA SER A 16 27.36 -37.97 -35.45
C SER A 16 26.49 -38.06 -34.19
N ARG A 17 26.75 -37.19 -33.22
CA ARG A 17 25.87 -37.04 -32.04
C ARG A 17 24.71 -36.11 -32.43
N LEU A 18 23.52 -36.68 -32.57
CA LEU A 18 22.26 -35.95 -32.49
C LEU A 18 22.23 -35.19 -31.14
N ALA A 19 22.01 -33.86 -31.20
CA ALA A 19 21.79 -33.05 -30.02
C ALA A 19 20.55 -33.55 -29.28
N PRO A 20 20.57 -33.77 -27.97
CA PRO A 20 19.38 -34.12 -27.23
C PRO A 20 18.47 -32.91 -27.17
N ALA A 21 17.20 -33.14 -27.52
CA ALA A 21 16.11 -32.21 -27.23
C ALA A 21 16.18 -31.77 -25.75
N HIS A 22 15.92 -30.48 -25.50
CA HIS A 22 15.86 -29.94 -24.14
C HIS A 22 14.70 -30.58 -23.37
N GLY A 23 14.92 -31.77 -22.87
CA GLY A 23 14.10 -32.43 -21.87
C GLY A 23 14.45 -31.83 -20.50
N VAL A 24 13.46 -31.55 -19.68
CA VAL A 24 13.58 -31.18 -18.26
C VAL A 24 14.58 -32.16 -17.61
N ALA A 25 15.77 -31.68 -17.28
CA ALA A 25 16.79 -32.49 -16.64
C ALA A 25 16.24 -33.02 -15.32
N GLY A 26 16.04 -34.32 -15.22
CA GLY A 26 15.64 -34.99 -13.97
C GLY A 26 16.64 -34.67 -12.85
N LEU A 27 16.13 -34.42 -11.64
CA LEU A 27 16.96 -34.19 -10.44
C LEU A 27 17.93 -35.37 -10.24
N THR A 28 19.17 -35.06 -9.91
CA THR A 28 20.10 -36.11 -9.46
C THR A 28 19.62 -36.69 -8.13
N ALA A 29 19.96 -37.96 -7.82
CA ALA A 29 19.64 -38.58 -6.53
C ALA A 29 20.08 -37.71 -5.33
N GLN A 30 21.22 -37.03 -5.44
CA GLN A 30 21.73 -36.11 -4.44
C GLN A 30 20.91 -34.81 -4.33
N GLN A 31 20.36 -34.33 -5.42
CA GLN A 31 19.44 -33.17 -5.39
C GLN A 31 18.08 -33.56 -4.80
N ALA A 32 17.57 -34.74 -5.14
CA ALA A 32 16.32 -35.27 -4.61
C ALA A 32 16.38 -35.43 -3.07
N SER A 33 17.51 -35.88 -2.50
CA SER A 33 17.66 -36.03 -1.05
C SER A 33 17.70 -34.72 -0.26
N ARG A 34 17.94 -33.58 -0.91
CA ARG A 34 17.97 -32.24 -0.29
C ARG A 34 16.69 -31.42 -0.56
N ARG A 35 15.74 -32.00 -1.27
CA ARG A 35 14.49 -31.35 -1.60
C ARG A 35 13.60 -31.30 -0.36
N THR A 36 13.30 -30.08 0.11
CA THR A 36 12.45 -29.82 1.25
C THR A 36 11.17 -29.09 0.80
N PRO A 37 10.10 -29.06 1.59
CA PRO A 37 8.91 -28.26 1.26
C PRO A 37 9.24 -26.80 0.92
N VAL A 38 10.24 -26.20 1.58
CA VAL A 38 10.71 -24.84 1.27
C VAL A 38 11.27 -24.77 -0.15
N VAL A 39 12.09 -25.73 -0.55
CA VAL A 39 12.63 -25.77 -1.93
C VAL A 39 11.51 -25.88 -2.96
N ASP A 40 10.50 -26.71 -2.68
CA ASP A 40 9.37 -26.92 -3.58
C ASP A 40 8.52 -25.63 -3.70
N ALA A 41 8.19 -25.01 -2.59
CA ALA A 41 7.46 -23.75 -2.56
C ALA A 41 8.18 -22.64 -3.33
N VAL A 42 9.51 -22.51 -3.16
CA VAL A 42 10.34 -21.54 -3.88
C VAL A 42 10.36 -21.82 -5.38
N GLN A 43 10.61 -23.06 -5.79
CA GLN A 43 10.64 -23.43 -7.22
C GLN A 43 9.32 -23.17 -7.92
N GLN A 44 8.20 -23.42 -7.23
CA GLN A 44 6.86 -23.18 -7.76
C GLN A 44 6.55 -21.70 -7.90
N THR A 45 6.95 -20.87 -6.93
CA THR A 45 6.50 -19.49 -6.81
C THR A 45 7.47 -18.46 -7.36
N ALA A 46 8.79 -18.73 -7.35
CA ALA A 46 9.81 -17.80 -7.82
C ALA A 46 9.51 -17.24 -9.24
N PRO A 47 9.02 -18.01 -10.22
CA PRO A 47 8.68 -17.44 -11.53
C PRO A 47 7.63 -16.34 -11.50
N ALA A 48 6.77 -16.29 -10.46
CA ALA A 48 5.76 -15.26 -10.27
C ALA A 48 6.26 -14.02 -9.52
N VAL A 49 7.51 -14.03 -9.03
CA VAL A 49 8.12 -12.90 -8.32
C VAL A 49 8.94 -12.06 -9.29
N VAL A 50 8.66 -10.77 -9.32
CA VAL A 50 9.25 -9.82 -10.26
C VAL A 50 10.06 -8.75 -9.54
N SER A 51 11.00 -8.13 -10.25
CA SER A 51 11.64 -6.89 -9.84
C SER A 51 10.82 -5.70 -10.32
N VAL A 52 10.62 -4.71 -9.47
CA VAL A 52 9.96 -3.45 -9.78
C VAL A 52 11.00 -2.34 -9.74
N LEU A 53 11.28 -1.76 -10.89
CA LEU A 53 12.24 -0.70 -11.10
C LEU A 53 11.48 0.60 -11.34
N THR A 54 11.84 1.68 -10.63
CA THR A 54 11.19 2.97 -10.78
C THR A 54 12.21 4.08 -11.01
N GLU A 55 11.88 4.98 -11.91
CA GLU A 55 12.64 6.20 -12.17
C GLU A 55 11.86 7.38 -11.59
N GLU A 56 12.49 8.20 -10.74
CA GLU A 56 11.86 9.40 -10.19
C GLU A 56 11.74 10.51 -11.25
N ARG A 57 10.69 11.33 -11.13
CA ARG A 57 10.51 12.53 -11.93
C ARG A 57 11.57 13.56 -11.50
N ARG A 58 12.44 13.99 -12.40
CA ARG A 58 13.28 15.16 -12.17
C ARG A 58 12.36 16.38 -12.09
N GLU A 59 12.13 16.90 -10.91
CA GLU A 59 11.68 18.29 -10.79
C GLU A 59 12.87 19.18 -11.11
N HIS A 60 12.90 19.67 -12.34
CA HIS A 60 13.81 20.76 -12.71
C HIS A 60 13.36 21.97 -11.89
N ASN A 61 14.10 22.28 -10.84
CA ASN A 61 13.89 23.52 -10.06
C ASN A 61 14.51 24.68 -10.85
N PRO A 62 13.73 25.50 -11.60
CA PRO A 62 14.28 26.60 -12.40
C PRO A 62 14.87 27.72 -11.53
N PHE A 63 14.78 27.63 -10.22
CA PHE A 63 15.31 28.56 -9.23
C PHE A 63 16.46 27.99 -8.40
N ASN A 64 17.16 26.94 -8.88
CA ASN A 64 18.40 26.51 -8.21
C ASN A 64 19.47 27.59 -8.44
N PRO A 65 19.87 28.37 -7.40
CA PRO A 65 20.86 29.44 -7.57
C PRO A 65 22.25 28.94 -7.94
N PHE A 66 22.53 27.64 -7.80
CA PHE A 66 23.81 27.03 -8.17
C PHE A 66 23.90 26.65 -9.64
N SER A 67 22.76 26.48 -10.36
CA SER A 67 22.76 26.26 -11.82
C SER A 67 23.29 27.48 -12.61
N PHE A 68 23.20 28.67 -12.03
CA PHE A 68 23.70 29.90 -12.64
C PHE A 68 25.24 29.98 -12.64
N PHE A 69 25.92 29.20 -11.80
CA PHE A 69 27.37 29.17 -11.68
C PHE A 69 28.02 27.95 -12.34
N GLY A 70 27.26 27.12 -13.06
CA GLY A 70 27.77 25.90 -13.68
C GLY A 70 28.22 24.84 -12.63
N LEU A 71 27.82 25.03 -11.38
CA LEU A 71 28.05 24.10 -10.26
C LEU A 71 26.71 23.46 -9.91
N ASP A 72 26.21 22.61 -10.80
CA ASP A 72 25.03 21.82 -10.50
C ASP A 72 25.49 20.56 -9.75
N PRO A 73 25.24 20.44 -8.43
CA PRO A 73 25.58 19.24 -7.69
C PRO A 73 24.76 18.02 -8.14
N ASP A 74 23.77 18.23 -9.01
CA ASP A 74 22.85 17.24 -9.54
C ASP A 74 23.26 16.69 -10.92
N GLU A 75 24.47 16.98 -11.43
CA GLU A 75 25.02 16.34 -12.64
C GLU A 75 25.53 14.91 -12.42
N GLU A 76 25.00 14.18 -11.48
CA GLU A 76 25.13 12.72 -11.52
C GLU A 76 24.10 12.14 -12.51
N PRO A 77 24.55 11.43 -13.58
CA PRO A 77 23.67 11.03 -14.69
C PRO A 77 22.76 9.82 -14.38
N GLN A 78 22.51 9.50 -13.14
CA GLN A 78 21.64 8.40 -12.76
C GLN A 78 20.44 8.95 -11.98
N GLY A 79 19.27 8.97 -12.65
CA GLY A 79 18.00 9.12 -11.96
C GLY A 79 17.93 8.11 -10.82
N ARG A 80 17.57 8.54 -9.61
CA ARG A 80 17.42 7.65 -8.47
C ARG A 80 16.44 6.54 -8.85
N THR A 81 16.99 5.33 -8.98
CA THR A 81 16.19 4.14 -9.26
C THR A 81 15.82 3.51 -7.93
N SER A 82 14.56 3.59 -7.55
CA SER A 82 14.04 2.80 -6.43
C SER A 82 13.86 1.35 -6.89
N LEU A 83 14.14 0.42 -6.01
CA LEU A 83 14.16 -1.00 -6.32
C LEU A 83 13.35 -1.76 -5.28
N GLY A 84 12.34 -2.47 -5.76
CA GLY A 84 11.52 -3.35 -4.95
C GLY A 84 11.16 -4.63 -5.68
N SER A 85 10.33 -5.42 -5.05
CA SER A 85 9.76 -6.64 -5.63
C SER A 85 8.26 -6.48 -5.87
N GLY A 86 7.72 -7.38 -6.68
CA GLY A 86 6.29 -7.54 -6.88
C GLY A 86 5.93 -9.00 -7.06
N VAL A 87 4.65 -9.32 -6.97
CA VAL A 87 4.15 -10.66 -7.22
C VAL A 87 3.02 -10.63 -8.26
N ILE A 88 3.12 -11.50 -9.27
CA ILE A 88 2.09 -11.64 -10.31
C ILE A 88 0.91 -12.39 -9.71
N LEU A 89 -0.23 -11.70 -9.61
CA LEU A 89 -1.48 -12.27 -9.09
C LEU A 89 -2.33 -12.94 -10.16
N ASP A 90 -2.21 -12.47 -11.40
CA ASP A 90 -3.04 -12.94 -12.52
C ASP A 90 -2.19 -13.09 -13.78
N PRO A 91 -2.32 -14.21 -14.52
CA PRO A 91 -1.58 -14.46 -15.76
C PRO A 91 -1.74 -13.38 -16.84
N ARG A 92 -2.75 -12.51 -16.72
CA ARG A 92 -3.00 -11.37 -17.63
C ARG A 92 -2.10 -10.16 -17.35
N GLY A 93 -1.16 -10.27 -16.39
CA GLY A 93 -0.16 -9.24 -16.12
C GLY A 93 -0.53 -8.26 -15.02
N PHE A 94 -1.40 -8.65 -14.09
CA PHE A 94 -1.64 -7.88 -12.87
C PHE A 94 -0.66 -8.27 -11.78
N ILE A 95 0.01 -7.26 -11.21
CA ILE A 95 1.09 -7.42 -10.25
C ILE A 95 0.77 -6.56 -9.03
N VAL A 96 0.94 -7.11 -7.84
CA VAL A 96 0.91 -6.34 -6.59
C VAL A 96 2.33 -6.04 -6.12
N THR A 97 2.49 -4.85 -5.57
CA THR A 97 3.73 -4.39 -4.90
C THR A 97 3.36 -3.44 -3.76
N ASN A 98 4.34 -2.89 -3.04
CA ASN A 98 4.08 -1.83 -2.07
C ASN A 98 3.91 -0.46 -2.74
N GLU A 99 3.11 0.41 -2.10
CA GLU A 99 2.92 1.80 -2.59
C GLU A 99 4.22 2.57 -2.54
N HIS A 100 5.00 2.43 -1.45
CA HIS A 100 6.27 3.15 -1.29
C HIS A 100 7.32 2.76 -2.36
N VAL A 101 7.20 1.61 -3.02
CA VAL A 101 8.09 1.20 -4.13
C VAL A 101 7.81 2.03 -5.40
N VAL A 102 6.56 2.43 -5.61
CA VAL A 102 6.12 3.13 -6.83
C VAL A 102 5.75 4.58 -6.61
N ALA A 103 5.79 5.07 -5.37
CA ALA A 103 5.43 6.43 -5.03
C ALA A 103 6.33 7.44 -5.75
N GLY A 104 5.73 8.41 -6.43
CA GLY A 104 6.47 9.47 -7.17
C GLY A 104 7.17 9.01 -8.44
N ALA A 105 7.03 7.75 -8.85
CA ALA A 105 7.68 7.23 -10.05
C ALA A 105 7.15 7.90 -11.32
N ALA A 106 8.08 8.41 -12.15
CA ALA A 106 7.77 8.89 -13.50
C ALA A 106 7.61 7.73 -14.49
N ARG A 107 8.38 6.66 -14.28
CA ARG A 107 8.34 5.44 -15.07
C ARG A 107 8.46 4.23 -14.16
N ILE A 108 7.72 3.18 -14.48
CA ILE A 108 7.76 1.89 -13.79
C ILE A 108 8.09 0.82 -14.83
N THR A 109 9.09 0.01 -14.53
CA THR A 109 9.48 -1.15 -15.34
C THR A 109 9.43 -2.40 -14.47
N VAL A 110 8.83 -3.45 -14.97
CA VAL A 110 8.79 -4.76 -14.32
C VAL A 110 9.75 -5.69 -15.06
N LYS A 111 10.67 -6.29 -14.31
CA LYS A 111 11.57 -7.33 -14.82
C LYS A 111 11.13 -8.70 -14.33
N LEU A 112 10.81 -9.58 -15.26
CA LEU A 112 10.39 -10.94 -15.01
C LEU A 112 11.58 -11.82 -14.62
N SER A 113 11.31 -13.00 -14.09
CA SER A 113 12.33 -14.00 -13.72
C SER A 113 13.17 -14.51 -14.90
N ASP A 114 12.65 -14.43 -16.13
CA ASP A 114 13.35 -14.78 -17.37
C ASP A 114 14.24 -13.64 -17.91
N GLY A 115 14.32 -12.51 -17.18
CA GLY A 115 15.06 -11.31 -17.57
C GLY A 115 14.28 -10.37 -18.49
N THR A 116 13.08 -10.72 -18.94
CA THR A 116 12.24 -9.84 -19.79
C THR A 116 11.84 -8.59 -19.03
N GLU A 117 12.07 -7.41 -19.60
CA GLU A 117 11.65 -6.12 -19.06
C GLU A 117 10.40 -5.63 -19.76
N LEU A 118 9.38 -5.28 -18.99
CA LEU A 118 8.08 -4.81 -19.48
C LEU A 118 7.74 -3.46 -18.84
N PRO A 119 7.37 -2.45 -19.63
CA PRO A 119 6.79 -1.22 -19.09
C PRO A 119 5.51 -1.56 -18.31
N ALA A 120 5.37 -0.96 -17.13
CA ALA A 120 4.21 -1.14 -16.29
C ALA A 120 3.42 0.15 -16.12
N THR A 121 2.11 0.03 -16.04
CA THR A 121 1.20 1.12 -15.71
C THR A 121 0.66 0.93 -14.30
N LEU A 122 0.59 2.01 -13.53
CA LEU A 122 -0.06 2.01 -12.22
C LEU A 122 -1.59 1.95 -12.43
N VAL A 123 -2.23 0.90 -11.94
CA VAL A 123 -3.70 0.76 -11.94
C VAL A 123 -4.30 1.56 -10.80
N GLY A 124 -3.68 1.49 -9.64
CA GLY A 124 -4.06 2.22 -8.45
C GLY A 124 -3.11 1.90 -7.29
N ALA A 125 -3.08 2.78 -6.31
CA ALA A 125 -2.27 2.61 -5.11
C ALA A 125 -3.00 3.17 -3.88
N ASP A 126 -2.69 2.62 -2.72
CA ASP A 126 -3.17 3.14 -1.45
C ASP A 126 -2.03 3.25 -0.45
N ARG A 127 -1.76 4.47 -0.06
CA ARG A 127 -0.69 4.82 0.86
C ARG A 127 -0.91 4.32 2.29
N SER A 128 -2.17 4.18 2.72
CA SER A 128 -2.48 3.77 4.10
C SER A 128 -2.28 2.30 4.35
N PHE A 129 -2.46 1.51 3.30
CA PHE A 129 -2.22 0.07 3.33
C PHE A 129 -0.88 -0.32 2.70
N ASP A 130 -0.14 0.66 2.16
CA ASP A 130 1.14 0.43 1.47
C ASP A 130 1.05 -0.61 0.35
N LEU A 131 -0.01 -0.55 -0.45
CA LEU A 131 -0.24 -1.46 -1.58
C LEU A 131 -0.44 -0.69 -2.88
N ALA A 132 0.10 -1.25 -3.97
CA ALA A 132 -0.12 -0.79 -5.34
C ALA A 132 -0.37 -1.97 -6.28
N VAL A 133 -1.19 -1.73 -7.30
CA VAL A 133 -1.44 -2.67 -8.38
C VAL A 133 -0.88 -2.10 -9.67
N LEU A 134 -0.04 -2.89 -10.31
CA LEU A 134 0.56 -2.60 -11.61
C LEU A 134 -0.06 -3.50 -12.68
N ARG A 135 -0.03 -3.03 -13.91
CA ARG A 135 -0.37 -3.82 -15.09
C ARG A 135 0.74 -3.74 -16.12
N VAL A 136 1.13 -4.90 -16.65
CA VAL A 136 2.04 -5.02 -17.80
C VAL A 136 1.29 -5.56 -19.00
N ASP A 137 1.68 -5.13 -20.21
CA ASP A 137 1.21 -5.76 -21.44
C ASP A 137 1.97 -7.06 -21.67
N THR A 138 1.27 -8.17 -21.54
CA THR A 138 1.85 -9.51 -21.71
C THR A 138 2.04 -9.91 -23.17
N LYS A 139 1.57 -9.11 -24.13
CA LYS A 139 1.55 -9.42 -25.57
C LYS A 139 0.96 -10.80 -25.88
N GLY A 140 -0.09 -11.16 -25.13
CA GLY A 140 -0.80 -12.46 -25.28
C GLY A 140 -0.12 -13.64 -24.57
N ARG A 141 1.05 -13.48 -23.94
CA ARG A 141 1.67 -14.50 -23.10
C ARG A 141 0.89 -14.65 -21.79
N ARG A 142 0.77 -15.86 -21.30
CA ARG A 142 0.29 -16.10 -19.93
C ARG A 142 1.49 -16.09 -19.00
N LEU A 143 1.53 -15.12 -18.08
CA LEU A 143 2.57 -15.06 -17.07
C LEU A 143 2.31 -16.08 -15.95
N PRO A 144 3.38 -16.60 -15.30
CA PRO A 144 3.22 -17.39 -14.09
C PRO A 144 2.61 -16.52 -12.98
N ALA A 145 1.61 -17.03 -12.28
CA ALA A 145 0.95 -16.34 -11.19
C ALA A 145 1.03 -17.16 -9.91
N VAL A 146 1.08 -16.46 -8.76
CA VAL A 146 1.12 -17.10 -7.44
C VAL A 146 -0.23 -17.77 -7.12
N THR A 147 -0.20 -18.87 -6.37
CA THR A 147 -1.39 -19.43 -5.75
C THR A 147 -1.74 -18.58 -4.51
N ILE A 148 -2.95 -18.03 -4.48
CA ILE A 148 -3.41 -17.21 -3.36
C ILE A 148 -3.94 -18.12 -2.26
N GLY A 149 -3.36 -18.04 -1.07
CA GLY A 149 -3.79 -18.70 0.15
C GLY A 149 -4.73 -17.84 1.01
N THR A 150 -4.63 -18.03 2.32
CA THR A 150 -5.31 -17.22 3.34
C THR A 150 -4.38 -16.95 4.52
N ALA A 151 -4.57 -15.85 5.21
CA ALA A 151 -3.86 -15.52 6.44
C ALA A 151 -4.70 -15.81 7.70
N ARG A 152 -5.97 -16.21 7.53
CA ARG A 152 -6.93 -16.37 8.65
C ARG A 152 -6.64 -17.58 9.52
N ASP A 153 -6.01 -18.60 8.97
CA ASP A 153 -5.68 -19.85 9.64
C ASP A 153 -4.18 -19.97 9.97
N LEU A 154 -3.40 -18.89 9.79
CA LEU A 154 -2.00 -18.87 10.17
C LEU A 154 -1.81 -19.10 11.67
N MET A 155 -0.80 -19.88 12.00
CA MET A 155 -0.43 -20.20 13.37
C MET A 155 0.90 -19.56 13.75
N ILE A 156 1.00 -19.03 14.96
CA ILE A 156 2.30 -18.59 15.50
C ILE A 156 3.25 -19.79 15.56
N GLY A 157 4.47 -19.62 15.03
CA GLY A 157 5.45 -20.70 14.86
C GLY A 157 5.37 -21.41 13.51
N GLU A 158 4.38 -21.14 12.66
CA GLU A 158 4.29 -21.68 11.31
C GLU A 158 5.43 -21.15 10.44
N THR A 159 6.09 -22.04 9.67
CA THR A 159 7.18 -21.66 8.77
C THR A 159 6.65 -20.82 7.62
N VAL A 160 7.31 -19.68 7.39
CA VAL A 160 7.05 -18.78 6.26
C VAL A 160 8.30 -18.54 5.44
N ILE A 161 8.09 -18.22 4.16
CA ILE A 161 9.14 -18.01 3.16
C ILE A 161 8.90 -16.63 2.53
N ALA A 162 9.86 -15.72 2.65
CA ALA A 162 9.81 -14.44 1.96
C ALA A 162 10.71 -14.52 0.71
N ILE A 163 10.17 -14.07 -0.44
CA ILE A 163 10.91 -14.03 -1.70
C ILE A 163 10.94 -12.59 -2.20
N GLY A 164 12.12 -12.16 -2.66
CA GLY A 164 12.30 -10.92 -3.39
C GLY A 164 13.15 -11.12 -4.63
N ASN A 165 13.14 -10.12 -5.51
CA ASN A 165 13.98 -10.07 -6.69
C ASN A 165 14.61 -8.67 -6.83
N PRO A 166 15.44 -8.23 -5.88
CA PRO A 166 15.88 -6.85 -5.76
C PRO A 166 16.61 -6.31 -7.00
N PHE A 167 17.33 -7.14 -7.72
CA PHE A 167 18.17 -6.68 -8.85
C PHE A 167 17.76 -7.32 -10.18
N GLY A 168 16.69 -8.12 -10.19
CA GLY A 168 16.30 -8.86 -11.40
C GLY A 168 17.37 -9.82 -11.92
N LEU A 169 18.36 -10.16 -11.07
CA LEU A 169 19.46 -11.08 -11.39
C LEU A 169 19.23 -12.47 -10.83
N SER A 170 18.71 -12.53 -9.59
CA SER A 170 18.40 -13.78 -8.87
C SER A 170 17.45 -13.48 -7.72
N HIS A 171 16.55 -14.42 -7.43
CA HIS A 171 15.66 -14.29 -6.28
C HIS A 171 16.45 -14.39 -4.98
N THR A 172 16.13 -13.51 -4.03
CA THR A 172 16.57 -13.62 -2.64
C THR A 172 15.46 -14.31 -1.86
N VAL A 173 15.80 -15.39 -1.20
CA VAL A 173 14.88 -16.19 -0.39
C VAL A 173 15.32 -16.13 1.06
N THR A 174 14.40 -15.78 1.94
CA THR A 174 14.59 -15.85 3.39
C THR A 174 13.48 -16.68 4.02
N THR A 175 13.77 -17.37 5.11
CA THR A 175 12.82 -18.20 5.85
C THR A 175 12.81 -17.81 7.31
N GLY A 176 11.68 -18.01 7.93
CA GLY A 176 11.44 -17.80 9.35
C GLY A 176 10.11 -18.40 9.75
N VAL A 177 9.55 -17.88 10.83
CA VAL A 177 8.24 -18.29 11.33
C VAL A 177 7.31 -17.10 11.49
N VAL A 178 6.03 -17.36 11.57
CA VAL A 178 5.04 -16.39 12.05
C VAL A 178 5.34 -16.10 13.51
N SER A 179 5.86 -14.92 13.83
CA SER A 179 6.20 -14.53 15.21
C SER A 179 5.00 -13.96 15.98
N ALA A 180 4.11 -13.27 15.28
CA ALA A 180 2.85 -12.75 15.84
C ALA A 180 1.87 -12.41 14.71
N LEU A 181 0.59 -12.32 15.05
CA LEU A 181 -0.51 -11.92 14.18
C LEU A 181 -1.15 -10.63 14.71
N HIS A 182 -1.89 -9.93 13.84
CA HIS A 182 -2.64 -8.72 14.17
C HIS A 182 -1.79 -7.62 14.82
N ARG A 183 -0.52 -7.46 14.36
CA ARG A 183 0.39 -6.46 14.94
C ARG A 183 0.07 -5.07 14.46
N VAL A 184 0.12 -4.14 15.41
CA VAL A 184 0.06 -2.70 15.14
C VAL A 184 1.48 -2.15 15.12
N VAL A 185 1.87 -1.57 13.99
CA VAL A 185 3.20 -0.98 13.78
C VAL A 185 3.07 0.53 13.65
N ARG A 186 3.66 1.27 14.60
CA ARG A 186 3.66 2.74 14.59
C ARG A 186 5.01 3.24 14.11
N THR A 187 5.01 3.99 13.02
CA THR A 187 6.17 4.73 12.54
C THR A 187 6.00 6.22 12.87
N ARG A 188 7.02 7.03 12.62
CA ARG A 188 6.91 8.50 12.79
C ARG A 188 5.84 9.14 11.89
N GLN A 189 5.50 8.49 10.77
CA GLN A 189 4.61 9.05 9.76
C GLN A 189 3.26 8.32 9.68
N ARG A 190 3.18 7.06 10.11
CA ARG A 190 2.01 6.19 9.89
C ARG A 190 1.88 5.14 10.98
N THR A 191 0.67 4.70 11.20
CA THR A 191 0.36 3.50 11.96
C THR A 191 -0.19 2.45 10.98
N TYR A 192 0.35 1.26 11.00
CA TYR A 192 -0.14 0.12 10.24
C TYR A 192 -0.75 -0.88 11.22
N GLU A 193 -1.84 -1.51 10.83
CA GLU A 193 -2.56 -2.47 11.68
C GLU A 193 -2.71 -3.80 10.96
N ASP A 194 -2.94 -4.85 11.75
CA ASP A 194 -3.23 -6.18 11.26
C ASP A 194 -2.06 -6.80 10.46
N PHE A 195 -0.81 -6.48 10.84
CA PHE A 195 0.35 -7.09 10.19
C PHE A 195 0.65 -8.50 10.71
N ILE A 196 1.12 -9.36 9.82
CA ILE A 196 1.85 -10.58 10.15
C ILE A 196 3.27 -10.16 10.54
N GLN A 197 3.71 -10.52 11.75
CA GLN A 197 5.10 -10.38 12.15
C GLN A 197 5.84 -11.70 11.90
N THR A 198 7.05 -11.61 11.36
CA THR A 198 7.93 -12.77 11.11
C THR A 198 9.35 -12.43 11.48
N ASP A 199 10.15 -13.44 11.82
CA ASP A 199 11.60 -13.35 11.98
C ASP A 199 12.36 -13.66 10.67
N ALA A 200 11.65 -14.05 9.61
CA ALA A 200 12.23 -14.09 8.27
C ALA A 200 12.81 -12.71 7.92
N PRO A 201 14.08 -12.59 7.54
CA PRO A 201 14.69 -11.29 7.23
C PRO A 201 13.95 -10.57 6.10
N ILE A 202 13.30 -9.45 6.43
CA ILE A 202 12.67 -8.51 5.48
C ILE A 202 13.58 -7.29 5.37
N ASN A 203 14.07 -7.03 4.16
CA ASN A 203 15.02 -5.95 3.87
C ASN A 203 14.57 -5.19 2.60
N PRO A 204 15.12 -3.99 2.33
CA PRO A 204 14.97 -3.36 1.04
C PRO A 204 15.34 -4.34 -0.08
N GLY A 205 14.39 -4.52 -1.01
CA GLY A 205 14.52 -5.46 -2.12
C GLY A 205 13.57 -6.66 -2.06
N ASN A 206 13.12 -7.16 -0.90
CA ASN A 206 12.01 -8.10 -0.84
C ASN A 206 10.65 -7.44 -0.48
N SER A 207 10.63 -6.11 -0.20
CA SER A 207 9.40 -5.31 -0.10
C SER A 207 8.58 -5.42 -1.38
N GLY A 208 7.28 -5.67 -1.22
CA GLY A 208 6.33 -5.89 -2.31
C GLY A 208 6.33 -7.33 -2.84
N GLY A 209 7.30 -8.14 -2.48
CA GLY A 209 7.34 -9.57 -2.78
C GLY A 209 6.43 -10.39 -1.87
N PRO A 210 6.24 -11.69 -2.17
CA PRO A 210 5.34 -12.56 -1.42
C PRO A 210 5.96 -13.03 -0.09
N LEU A 211 5.09 -13.16 0.93
CA LEU A 211 5.26 -14.06 2.06
C LEU A 211 4.42 -15.31 1.78
N LEU A 212 5.05 -16.48 1.79
CA LEU A 212 4.43 -17.77 1.46
C LEU A 212 4.40 -18.69 2.68
N ASN A 213 3.43 -19.59 2.71
CA ASN A 213 3.50 -20.77 3.55
C ASN A 213 4.34 -21.89 2.88
N ILE A 214 4.53 -23.00 3.58
CA ILE A 214 5.34 -24.15 3.08
C ILE A 214 4.72 -24.86 1.86
N LYS A 215 3.46 -24.57 1.52
CA LYS A 215 2.80 -25.08 0.30
C LYS A 215 3.02 -24.18 -0.92
N GLY A 216 3.75 -23.06 -0.75
CA GLY A 216 3.96 -22.07 -1.81
C GLY A 216 2.74 -21.16 -2.05
N GLU A 217 1.79 -21.13 -1.13
CA GLU A 217 0.62 -20.26 -1.20
C GLU A 217 0.94 -18.89 -0.61
N LEU A 218 0.47 -17.83 -1.27
CA LEU A 218 0.62 -16.45 -0.82
C LEU A 218 -0.23 -16.21 0.43
N VAL A 219 0.41 -15.89 1.56
CA VAL A 219 -0.25 -15.55 2.83
C VAL A 219 -0.07 -14.09 3.20
N GLY A 220 0.89 -13.37 2.59
CA GLY A 220 1.09 -11.94 2.81
C GLY A 220 1.96 -11.28 1.75
N ILE A 221 2.02 -9.94 1.79
CA ILE A 221 2.91 -9.11 0.98
C ILE A 221 3.95 -8.50 1.93
N ASN A 222 5.24 -8.79 1.70
CA ASN A 222 6.34 -8.28 2.51
C ASN A 222 6.38 -6.74 2.47
N THR A 223 6.65 -6.12 3.61
CA THR A 223 6.88 -4.67 3.67
C THR A 223 8.03 -4.34 4.62
N ALA A 224 9.02 -3.58 4.14
CA ALA A 224 10.15 -3.13 4.93
C ALA A 224 9.76 -1.91 5.75
N VAL A 225 8.96 -2.09 6.78
CA VAL A 225 8.65 -1.03 7.74
C VAL A 225 9.77 -0.97 8.78
N HIS A 226 10.50 0.15 8.81
CA HIS A 226 11.56 0.39 9.80
C HIS A 226 10.94 0.63 11.19
N SER A 227 10.75 -0.42 11.98
CA SER A 227 10.18 -0.29 13.32
C SER A 227 10.72 -1.27 14.34
N GLY A 228 11.84 -1.91 14.06
CA GLY A 228 12.41 -2.88 15.00
C GLY A 228 13.87 -3.15 14.75
N GLY A 229 14.50 -3.81 15.69
CA GLY A 229 15.86 -4.34 15.55
C GLY A 229 15.92 -5.50 14.56
N PRO A 230 17.11 -6.11 14.40
CA PRO A 230 17.30 -7.32 13.59
C PRO A 230 16.32 -8.43 13.99
N GLY A 231 15.79 -9.17 13.01
CA GLY A 231 14.87 -10.28 13.25
C GLY A 231 13.40 -9.90 13.42
N ILE A 232 13.01 -8.67 13.04
CA ILE A 232 11.61 -8.26 13.01
C ILE A 232 11.25 -7.84 11.59
N GLY A 233 10.45 -8.66 10.92
CA GLY A 233 9.86 -8.41 9.61
C GLY A 233 8.35 -8.31 9.69
N PHE A 234 7.74 -7.65 8.70
CA PHE A 234 6.29 -7.49 8.62
C PHE A 234 5.78 -7.82 7.23
N ALA A 235 4.54 -8.33 7.18
CA ALA A 235 3.83 -8.52 5.94
C ALA A 235 2.35 -8.14 6.08
N ILE A 236 1.79 -7.62 5.01
CA ILE A 236 0.36 -7.30 4.89
C ILE A 236 -0.38 -8.61 4.62
N PRO A 237 -1.38 -9.03 5.44
CA PRO A 237 -2.12 -10.27 5.24
C PRO A 237 -2.79 -10.33 3.87
N VAL A 238 -2.73 -11.49 3.21
CA VAL A 238 -3.28 -11.67 1.86
C VAL A 238 -4.77 -11.41 1.77
N ASP A 239 -5.54 -11.73 2.81
CA ASP A 239 -6.99 -11.49 2.84
C ASP A 239 -7.30 -9.99 2.82
N ARG A 240 -6.49 -9.17 3.53
CA ARG A 240 -6.55 -7.72 3.48
C ARG A 240 -6.13 -7.20 2.12
N ALA A 241 -4.99 -7.70 1.61
CA ALA A 241 -4.48 -7.33 0.29
C ALA A 241 -5.49 -7.64 -0.82
N ARG A 242 -6.21 -8.78 -0.75
CA ARG A 242 -7.23 -9.17 -1.73
C ARG A 242 -8.36 -8.14 -1.84
N THR A 243 -8.89 -7.66 -0.72
CA THR A 243 -9.96 -6.64 -0.70
C THR A 243 -9.46 -5.34 -1.32
N ILE A 244 -8.26 -4.89 -0.92
CA ILE A 244 -7.64 -3.66 -1.41
C ILE A 244 -7.35 -3.76 -2.92
N VAL A 245 -6.73 -4.86 -3.37
CA VAL A 245 -6.44 -5.11 -4.78
C VAL A 245 -7.73 -5.13 -5.60
N SER A 246 -8.80 -5.76 -5.09
CA SER A 246 -10.10 -5.75 -5.76
C SER A 246 -10.63 -4.34 -5.96
N ASP A 247 -10.57 -3.50 -4.93
CA ASP A 247 -11.00 -2.11 -5.03
C ASP A 247 -10.13 -1.30 -6.01
N LEU A 248 -8.80 -1.47 -5.96
CA LEU A 248 -7.89 -0.80 -6.90
C LEU A 248 -8.15 -1.22 -8.35
N LEU A 249 -8.46 -2.50 -8.60
CA LEU A 249 -8.76 -3.01 -9.95
C LEU A 249 -10.10 -2.48 -10.49
N HIS A 250 -11.14 -2.41 -9.66
CA HIS A 250 -12.49 -2.03 -10.10
C HIS A 250 -12.73 -0.52 -10.09
N PHE A 251 -12.11 0.19 -9.15
CA PHE A 251 -12.40 1.61 -8.88
C PHE A 251 -11.18 2.51 -9.04
N GLY A 252 -9.97 1.96 -9.25
CA GLY A 252 -8.72 2.71 -9.28
C GLY A 252 -8.27 3.25 -7.91
N ARG A 253 -9.08 3.03 -6.86
CA ARG A 253 -8.86 3.51 -5.49
C ARG A 253 -9.49 2.58 -4.47
N VAL A 254 -9.01 2.62 -3.23
CA VAL A 254 -9.63 1.91 -2.11
C VAL A 254 -10.91 2.61 -1.66
N ARG A 255 -11.96 1.84 -1.46
CA ARG A 255 -13.22 2.33 -0.90
C ARG A 255 -13.21 2.14 0.61
N TYR A 256 -13.07 3.26 1.32
CA TYR A 256 -13.14 3.24 2.77
C TYR A 256 -14.57 3.11 3.25
N GLY A 257 -14.70 2.45 4.38
CA GLY A 257 -15.96 2.24 5.06
C GLY A 257 -16.29 3.38 6.01
N TRP A 258 -17.57 3.58 6.20
CA TRP A 258 -18.11 4.56 7.09
C TRP A 258 -19.20 3.92 7.96
N ILE A 259 -19.20 4.22 9.25
CA ILE A 259 -20.16 3.69 10.21
C ILE A 259 -21.16 4.73 10.72
N GLY A 260 -20.85 6.03 10.64
CA GLY A 260 -21.76 7.11 10.97
C GLY A 260 -21.86 7.44 12.45
N ILE A 261 -20.76 7.29 13.20
CA ILE A 261 -20.67 7.68 14.61
C ILE A 261 -19.76 8.89 14.73
N ARG A 262 -20.24 9.91 15.48
CA ARG A 262 -19.40 11.00 15.96
C ARG A 262 -19.03 10.74 17.42
N PRO A 263 -17.74 10.53 17.73
CA PRO A 263 -17.30 10.28 19.10
C PRO A 263 -17.11 11.58 19.86
N GLN A 264 -17.25 11.50 21.20
CA GLN A 264 -16.89 12.54 22.15
C GLN A 264 -16.13 11.92 23.34
N GLY A 265 -15.02 12.57 23.73
CA GLY A 265 -14.24 12.10 24.87
C GLY A 265 -15.00 12.18 26.19
N LEU A 266 -14.80 11.19 27.04
CA LEU A 266 -15.33 11.14 28.40
C LEU A 266 -14.27 11.61 29.40
N ARG A 267 -14.65 12.48 30.36
CA ARG A 267 -13.68 13.03 31.33
C ARG A 267 -13.27 12.04 32.43
N TYR A 268 -14.14 11.10 32.82
CA TYR A 268 -13.95 10.27 34.01
C TYR A 268 -14.17 8.77 33.78
N LEU A 269 -14.50 8.36 32.55
CA LEU A 269 -14.76 6.97 32.19
C LEU A 269 -13.83 6.58 31.04
N ARG A 270 -13.45 5.29 31.02
CA ARG A 270 -12.80 4.73 29.84
C ARG A 270 -13.82 4.62 28.72
N GLY A 271 -13.40 4.86 27.49
CA GLY A 271 -14.25 4.81 26.32
C GLY A 271 -14.51 6.18 25.72
N VAL A 272 -15.36 6.19 24.69
CA VAL A 272 -15.86 7.40 24.07
C VAL A 272 -17.39 7.37 24.04
N ALA A 273 -18.03 8.53 24.29
CA ALA A 273 -19.46 8.64 24.10
C ALA A 273 -19.81 8.81 22.63
N VAL A 274 -20.92 8.27 22.22
CA VAL A 274 -21.56 8.56 20.92
C VAL A 274 -22.26 9.92 21.07
N ALA A 275 -21.61 10.98 20.60
CA ALA A 275 -22.18 12.33 20.63
C ALA A 275 -23.31 12.50 19.61
N GLU A 276 -23.20 11.81 18.48
CA GLU A 276 -24.20 11.86 17.42
C GLU A 276 -24.12 10.56 16.60
N VAL A 277 -25.27 10.10 16.14
CA VAL A 277 -25.39 9.05 15.12
C VAL A 277 -25.97 9.70 13.88
N GLU A 278 -25.27 9.58 12.76
CA GLU A 278 -25.71 10.20 11.52
C GLU A 278 -26.96 9.49 10.97
N PRO A 279 -27.98 10.23 10.55
CA PRO A 279 -29.20 9.65 9.97
C PRO A 279 -28.90 8.79 8.73
N GLY A 280 -29.57 7.64 8.62
CA GLY A 280 -29.36 6.66 7.53
C GLY A 280 -28.03 5.90 7.60
N SER A 281 -27.24 6.11 8.66
CA SER A 281 -25.93 5.47 8.82
C SER A 281 -26.03 3.97 9.15
N PRO A 282 -24.94 3.22 8.92
CA PRO A 282 -24.83 1.84 9.40
C PRO A 282 -25.03 1.73 10.91
N ALA A 283 -24.49 2.68 11.69
CA ALA A 283 -24.64 2.69 13.14
C ALA A 283 -26.12 2.86 13.59
N GLU A 284 -26.85 3.75 12.92
CA GLU A 284 -28.28 3.92 13.20
C GLU A 284 -29.08 2.65 12.91
N ARG A 285 -28.81 2.03 11.74
CA ARG A 285 -29.47 0.75 11.37
C ARG A 285 -29.13 -0.38 12.34
N ALA A 286 -27.94 -0.36 12.93
CA ALA A 286 -27.50 -1.31 13.95
C ALA A 286 -28.06 -0.96 15.36
N GLY A 287 -28.86 0.11 15.48
CA GLY A 287 -29.50 0.50 16.72
C GLY A 287 -28.59 1.18 17.73
N ILE A 288 -27.47 1.75 17.29
CA ILE A 288 -26.62 2.63 18.10
C ILE A 288 -27.31 3.97 18.26
N ARG A 289 -27.23 4.55 19.44
CA ARG A 289 -27.92 5.81 19.79
C ARG A 289 -26.95 6.81 20.40
N GLN A 290 -27.30 8.06 20.30
CA GLN A 290 -26.63 9.14 21.05
C GLN A 290 -26.65 8.80 22.54
N GLY A 291 -25.50 8.98 23.20
CA GLY A 291 -25.30 8.65 24.61
C GLY A 291 -24.77 7.24 24.86
N ASP A 292 -24.77 6.34 23.88
CA ASP A 292 -24.08 5.05 24.02
C ASP A 292 -22.59 5.30 24.31
N VAL A 293 -21.98 4.41 25.10
CA VAL A 293 -20.54 4.47 25.41
C VAL A 293 -19.85 3.32 24.71
N LEU A 294 -18.91 3.66 23.83
CA LEU A 294 -18.08 2.71 23.10
C LEU A 294 -16.79 2.45 23.87
N LEU A 295 -16.51 1.19 24.17
CA LEU A 295 -15.35 0.71 24.92
C LEU A 295 -14.29 0.04 24.03
N GLY A 296 -14.66 -0.39 22.81
CA GLY A 296 -13.74 -1.07 21.93
C GLY A 296 -14.29 -1.29 20.53
N ILE A 297 -13.38 -1.53 19.60
CA ILE A 297 -13.64 -1.92 18.21
C ILE A 297 -12.84 -3.21 17.95
N GLY A 298 -13.53 -4.30 17.62
CA GLY A 298 -12.95 -5.63 17.64
C GLY A 298 -12.40 -5.98 19.02
N GLU A 299 -11.20 -6.54 19.06
CA GLU A 299 -10.51 -6.89 20.32
C GLU A 299 -9.86 -5.68 21.01
N GLU A 300 -9.72 -4.59 20.30
CA GLU A 300 -8.94 -3.44 20.73
C GLU A 300 -9.77 -2.44 21.55
N PRO A 301 -9.25 -1.91 22.69
CA PRO A 301 -9.94 -0.89 23.47
C PRO A 301 -9.95 0.47 22.75
N VAL A 302 -11.02 1.22 22.92
CA VAL A 302 -11.14 2.61 22.47
C VAL A 302 -11.31 3.47 23.73
N ASP A 303 -10.23 4.13 24.14
CA ASP A 303 -10.17 4.96 25.35
C ASP A 303 -10.12 6.46 25.07
N SER A 304 -10.01 6.85 23.81
CA SER A 304 -9.96 8.22 23.34
C SER A 304 -10.62 8.41 21.98
N VAL A 305 -10.94 9.66 21.64
CA VAL A 305 -11.46 10.05 20.32
C VAL A 305 -10.44 9.72 19.22
N ASP A 306 -9.16 9.94 19.51
CA ASP A 306 -8.10 9.61 18.55
C ASP A 306 -8.00 8.10 18.30
N ALA A 307 -8.09 7.30 19.36
CA ALA A 307 -8.13 5.84 19.22
C ALA A 307 -9.35 5.35 18.41
N PHE A 308 -10.51 6.00 18.55
CA PHE A 308 -11.68 5.71 17.72
C PHE A 308 -11.40 6.00 16.25
N TRP A 309 -10.87 7.20 15.94
CA TRP A 309 -10.58 7.58 14.56
C TRP A 309 -9.46 6.76 13.94
N ASP A 310 -8.42 6.43 14.70
CA ASP A 310 -7.31 5.59 14.20
C ASP A 310 -7.81 4.22 13.73
N ARG A 311 -8.83 3.67 14.37
CA ARG A 311 -9.42 2.38 14.00
C ARG A 311 -10.43 2.48 12.87
N THR A 312 -11.33 3.47 12.93
CA THR A 312 -12.40 3.59 11.95
C THR A 312 -11.93 4.12 10.59
N ARG A 313 -10.85 4.90 10.54
CA ARG A 313 -10.29 5.42 9.27
C ARG A 313 -9.84 4.35 8.29
N ARG A 314 -9.59 3.12 8.73
CA ARG A 314 -9.06 2.03 7.90
C ARG A 314 -10.06 0.92 7.64
N VAL A 315 -11.25 1.08 8.16
CA VAL A 315 -12.35 0.18 7.84
C VAL A 315 -12.63 0.26 6.34
N LEU A 316 -12.76 -0.88 5.69
CA LEU A 316 -13.09 -0.94 4.27
C LEU A 316 -14.60 -1.01 4.07
N ALA A 317 -15.07 -0.55 2.92
CA ALA A 317 -16.47 -0.67 2.56
C ALA A 317 -16.93 -2.13 2.52
N GLY A 318 -18.04 -2.43 3.19
CA GLY A 318 -18.56 -3.79 3.33
C GLY A 318 -17.92 -4.60 4.47
N GLU A 319 -16.93 -4.06 5.17
CA GLU A 319 -16.31 -4.73 6.33
C GLU A 319 -17.27 -4.73 7.52
N GLU A 320 -17.31 -5.85 8.24
CA GLU A 320 -18.05 -5.98 9.51
C GLU A 320 -17.20 -5.43 10.64
N VAL A 321 -17.71 -4.38 11.30
CA VAL A 321 -17.07 -3.73 12.44
C VAL A 321 -17.80 -4.14 13.71
N ARG A 322 -17.13 -4.88 14.57
CA ARG A 322 -17.66 -5.26 15.89
C ARG A 322 -17.38 -4.14 16.88
N LEU A 323 -18.44 -3.55 17.41
CA LEU A 323 -18.40 -2.45 18.38
C LEU A 323 -18.81 -2.98 19.77
N ARG A 324 -17.92 -2.83 20.76
CA ARG A 324 -18.20 -3.15 22.15
C ARG A 324 -18.70 -1.91 22.87
N LEU A 325 -20.00 -1.84 23.07
CA LEU A 325 -20.64 -0.82 23.89
C LEU A 325 -20.61 -1.21 25.37
N LEU A 326 -20.90 -0.27 26.27
CA LEU A 326 -20.87 -0.48 27.73
C LEU A 326 -21.74 -1.67 28.18
N HIS A 327 -22.87 -1.92 27.51
CA HIS A 327 -23.85 -2.94 27.92
C HIS A 327 -24.12 -4.00 26.85
N ARG A 328 -23.53 -3.92 25.66
CA ARG A 328 -23.78 -4.86 24.56
C ARG A 328 -22.67 -4.79 23.48
N GLU A 329 -22.62 -5.83 22.68
CA GLU A 329 -21.87 -5.80 21.43
C GLU A 329 -22.82 -5.61 20.24
N VAL A 330 -22.34 -4.89 19.23
CA VAL A 330 -23.08 -4.63 18.01
C VAL A 330 -22.14 -4.82 16.82
N VAL A 331 -22.59 -5.54 15.79
CA VAL A 331 -21.88 -5.65 14.52
C VAL A 331 -22.48 -4.64 13.54
N VAL A 332 -21.62 -3.80 12.97
CA VAL A 332 -22.01 -2.78 12.02
C VAL A 332 -21.33 -3.09 10.70
N GLN A 333 -22.09 -3.25 9.63
CA GLN A 333 -21.52 -3.37 8.27
C GLN A 333 -21.24 -1.98 7.74
N ALA A 334 -19.95 -1.66 7.55
CA ALA A 334 -19.53 -0.35 7.07
C ALA A 334 -20.02 -0.09 5.64
N ALA A 335 -20.67 1.05 5.43
CA ALA A 335 -21.08 1.49 4.11
C ALA A 335 -19.91 2.16 3.37
N PRO A 336 -19.87 2.11 2.01
CA PRO A 336 -18.89 2.89 1.27
C PRO A 336 -19.13 4.39 1.51
N LEU A 337 -18.04 5.13 1.71
CA LEU A 337 -18.04 6.58 1.70
C LEU A 337 -18.20 7.07 0.25
N ASP A 338 -19.31 7.72 -0.06
CA ASP A 338 -19.45 8.44 -1.33
C ASP A 338 -18.62 9.75 -1.24
N PRO A 339 -17.62 9.96 -2.11
CA PRO A 339 -16.84 11.18 -2.10
C PRO A 339 -17.67 12.46 -2.24
N ARG A 340 -18.80 12.40 -2.94
CA ARG A 340 -19.71 13.55 -3.09
C ARG A 340 -20.38 13.91 -1.78
N GLU A 341 -20.83 12.89 -1.03
CA GLU A 341 -21.41 13.11 0.31
C GLU A 341 -20.35 13.59 1.29
N VAL A 342 -19.14 13.01 1.27
CA VAL A 342 -18.01 13.48 2.10
C VAL A 342 -17.71 14.94 1.81
N ALA A 343 -17.59 15.32 0.54
CA ALA A 343 -17.32 16.69 0.12
C ALA A 343 -18.42 17.65 0.57
N GLN A 344 -19.68 17.25 0.44
CA GLN A 344 -20.81 18.06 0.87
C GLN A 344 -20.81 18.27 2.39
N ARG A 345 -20.59 17.21 3.16
CA ARG A 345 -20.50 17.27 4.64
C ARG A 345 -19.30 18.12 5.09
N ALA A 346 -18.12 17.92 4.49
CA ALA A 346 -16.93 18.71 4.78
C ALA A 346 -17.18 20.21 4.50
N ARG A 347 -17.79 20.54 3.35
CA ARG A 347 -18.14 21.92 3.01
C ARG A 347 -19.12 22.53 4.00
N GLN A 348 -20.16 21.80 4.41
CA GLN A 348 -21.12 22.26 5.40
C GLN A 348 -20.46 22.52 6.76
N ARG A 349 -19.58 21.59 7.19
CA ARG A 349 -18.84 21.71 8.45
C ARG A 349 -17.84 22.87 8.43
N LEU A 350 -17.16 23.09 7.30
CA LEU A 350 -16.30 24.26 7.11
C LEU A 350 -17.07 25.56 7.23
N GLY A 351 -18.31 25.61 6.73
CA GLY A 351 -19.07 26.84 6.66
C GLY A 351 -18.51 27.83 5.64
N LEU A 352 -18.01 27.32 4.49
CA LEU A 352 -17.48 28.13 3.40
C LEU A 352 -18.44 28.09 2.19
N GLU A 353 -18.70 29.26 1.63
CA GLU A 353 -19.21 29.43 0.29
C GLU A 353 -18.08 29.88 -0.62
N VAL A 354 -17.84 29.10 -1.69
CA VAL A 354 -16.71 29.29 -2.59
C VAL A 354 -17.20 29.44 -4.03
N VAL A 355 -16.45 30.20 -4.81
CA VAL A 355 -16.68 30.42 -6.24
C VAL A 355 -15.38 30.27 -7.02
N GLU A 356 -15.46 30.20 -8.34
CA GLU A 356 -14.30 30.13 -9.21
C GLU A 356 -13.38 31.34 -9.05
N GLY A 357 -12.08 31.10 -8.80
CA GLY A 357 -11.07 32.13 -8.59
C GLY A 357 -10.27 32.51 -9.85
N GLY A 358 -10.85 32.32 -11.04
CA GLY A 358 -10.20 32.68 -12.31
C GLY A 358 -8.97 31.82 -12.65
N GLY A 359 -8.98 30.52 -12.29
CA GLY A 359 -7.91 29.56 -12.60
C GLY A 359 -6.72 29.59 -11.64
N ARG A 360 -6.74 30.48 -10.65
CA ARG A 360 -5.68 30.60 -9.62
C ARG A 360 -6.07 29.98 -8.27
N GLY A 361 -7.08 29.11 -8.26
CA GLY A 361 -7.63 28.55 -7.04
C GLY A 361 -9.11 28.86 -6.89
N VAL A 362 -9.67 28.60 -5.70
CA VAL A 362 -11.07 28.78 -5.36
C VAL A 362 -11.22 29.95 -4.40
N LEU A 363 -12.00 30.96 -4.78
CA LEU A 363 -12.23 32.16 -3.99
C LEU A 363 -13.28 31.92 -2.91
N VAL A 364 -12.95 32.22 -1.67
CA VAL A 364 -13.91 32.25 -0.54
C VAL A 364 -14.79 33.47 -0.70
N GLN A 365 -16.07 33.26 -1.03
CA GLN A 365 -17.05 34.30 -1.19
C GLN A 365 -17.70 34.70 0.14
N ARG A 366 -18.01 33.70 0.98
CA ARG A 366 -18.63 33.91 2.29
C ARG A 366 -18.14 32.89 3.31
N VAL A 367 -17.99 33.34 4.55
CA VAL A 367 -17.70 32.51 5.72
C VAL A 367 -18.90 32.57 6.66
N LEU A 368 -19.45 31.40 7.00
CA LEU A 368 -20.61 31.33 7.91
C LEU A 368 -20.12 31.51 9.35
N ARG A 369 -20.75 32.44 10.07
CA ARG A 369 -20.46 32.74 11.49
C ARG A 369 -20.60 31.48 12.36
N GLY A 370 -19.64 31.23 13.23
CA GLY A 370 -19.61 30.06 14.11
C GLY A 370 -19.21 28.75 13.42
N GLY A 371 -19.01 28.74 12.11
CA GLY A 371 -18.46 27.62 11.37
C GLY A 371 -16.98 27.34 11.70
N LEU A 372 -16.47 26.21 11.26
CA LEU A 372 -15.07 25.85 11.51
C LEU A 372 -14.11 26.88 10.88
N ALA A 373 -14.37 27.28 9.64
CA ALA A 373 -13.57 28.26 8.93
C ALA A 373 -13.55 29.65 9.61
N ASP A 374 -14.69 30.08 10.15
CA ASP A 374 -14.78 31.34 10.93
C ASP A 374 -13.89 31.29 12.19
N ARG A 375 -13.94 30.19 12.92
CA ARG A 375 -13.11 30.00 14.14
C ARG A 375 -11.62 29.95 13.86
N ILE A 376 -11.22 29.50 12.69
CA ILE A 376 -9.83 29.39 12.25
C ILE A 376 -9.35 30.71 11.62
N GLY A 377 -10.27 31.59 11.24
CA GLY A 377 -9.95 32.93 10.74
C GLY A 377 -9.93 33.05 9.22
N PHE A 378 -10.66 32.20 8.48
CA PHE A 378 -10.92 32.43 7.05
C PHE A 378 -11.71 33.73 6.87
N GLN A 379 -11.48 34.40 5.74
CA GLN A 379 -12.14 35.64 5.40
C GLN A 379 -12.66 35.61 3.96
N PRO A 380 -13.75 36.31 3.65
CA PRO A 380 -14.10 36.58 2.27
C PRO A 380 -12.91 37.22 1.52
N GLY A 381 -12.62 36.73 0.32
CA GLY A 381 -11.45 37.16 -0.46
C GLY A 381 -10.23 36.24 -0.33
N ASP A 382 -10.21 35.30 0.59
CA ASP A 382 -9.19 34.24 0.63
C ASP A 382 -9.29 33.35 -0.62
N VAL A 383 -8.14 32.84 -1.10
CA VAL A 383 -8.09 31.92 -2.23
C VAL A 383 -7.50 30.60 -1.76
N ILE A 384 -8.25 29.51 -1.89
CA ILE A 384 -7.77 28.16 -1.57
C ILE A 384 -7.04 27.63 -2.79
N LEU A 385 -5.76 27.30 -2.61
CA LEU A 385 -4.84 26.83 -3.66
C LEU A 385 -4.61 25.33 -3.61
N GLN A 386 -4.75 24.71 -2.42
CA GLN A 386 -4.49 23.30 -2.20
C GLN A 386 -5.33 22.78 -1.04
N VAL A 387 -5.77 21.52 -1.14
CA VAL A 387 -6.42 20.77 -0.06
C VAL A 387 -5.72 19.41 0.05
N GLY A 388 -5.12 19.12 1.20
CA GLY A 388 -4.27 17.95 1.36
C GLY A 388 -3.12 17.92 0.35
N ALA A 389 -3.02 16.87 -0.43
CA ALA A 389 -2.01 16.73 -1.50
C ALA A 389 -2.46 17.30 -2.86
N HIS A 390 -3.72 17.78 -2.98
CA HIS A 390 -4.33 18.13 -4.26
C HIS A 390 -4.29 19.64 -4.49
N ALA A 391 -3.68 20.06 -5.61
CA ALA A 391 -3.81 21.43 -6.10
C ALA A 391 -5.27 21.70 -6.50
N VAL A 392 -5.75 22.90 -6.19
CA VAL A 392 -7.13 23.33 -6.43
C VAL A 392 -7.11 24.51 -7.40
N HIS A 393 -7.68 24.33 -8.58
CA HIS A 393 -7.80 25.37 -9.61
C HIS A 393 -9.25 25.77 -9.84
N THR A 394 -10.19 24.84 -9.62
CA THR A 394 -11.64 25.00 -9.84
C THR A 394 -12.42 24.58 -8.60
N VAL A 395 -13.71 24.99 -8.53
CA VAL A 395 -14.62 24.50 -7.50
C VAL A 395 -14.81 22.99 -7.58
N ALA A 396 -14.73 22.41 -8.79
CA ALA A 396 -14.79 20.96 -8.97
C ALA A 396 -13.57 20.27 -8.33
N ASP A 397 -12.35 20.80 -8.50
CA ASP A 397 -11.13 20.28 -7.85
C ASP A 397 -11.25 20.38 -6.33
N PHE A 398 -11.75 21.50 -5.82
CA PHE A 398 -11.97 21.70 -4.40
C PHE A 398 -12.94 20.66 -3.81
N MET A 399 -14.06 20.42 -4.48
CA MET A 399 -15.03 19.40 -4.06
C MET A 399 -14.44 17.98 -4.17
N ALA A 400 -13.70 17.69 -5.22
CA ALA A 400 -13.04 16.41 -5.37
C ALA A 400 -12.01 16.17 -4.24
N ALA A 401 -11.18 17.17 -3.95
CA ALA A 401 -10.19 17.09 -2.87
C ALA A 401 -10.84 16.95 -1.48
N LEU A 402 -11.94 17.65 -1.22
CA LEU A 402 -12.74 17.46 0.01
C LEU A 402 -13.36 16.07 0.09
N GLY A 403 -13.74 15.48 -1.05
CA GLY A 403 -14.28 14.12 -1.11
C GLY A 403 -13.28 13.02 -0.71
N GLU A 404 -11.99 13.33 -0.73
CA GLU A 404 -10.92 12.42 -0.30
C GLU A 404 -10.56 12.58 1.19
N VAL A 405 -11.10 13.61 1.85
CA VAL A 405 -10.87 13.84 3.28
C VAL A 405 -11.55 12.76 4.10
N ARG A 406 -10.79 12.13 4.98
CA ARG A 406 -11.33 11.12 5.88
C ARG A 406 -11.94 11.76 7.13
N PRO A 407 -13.12 11.31 7.57
CA PRO A 407 -13.70 11.81 8.80
C PRO A 407 -12.73 11.72 9.98
N GLY A 408 -12.64 12.80 10.75
CA GLY A 408 -11.74 12.89 11.90
C GLY A 408 -10.25 13.03 11.58
N SER A 409 -9.87 13.31 10.31
CA SER A 409 -8.48 13.60 9.95
C SER A 409 -8.22 15.11 9.91
N ASP A 410 -7.02 15.49 10.32
CA ASP A 410 -6.52 16.84 10.07
C ASP A 410 -6.18 16.98 8.59
N THR A 411 -6.75 17.99 7.95
CA THR A 411 -6.50 18.32 6.54
C THR A 411 -5.80 19.67 6.47
N VAL A 412 -4.68 19.70 5.75
CA VAL A 412 -3.94 20.95 5.52
C VAL A 412 -4.45 21.60 4.26
N MET A 413 -4.76 22.90 4.33
CA MET A 413 -5.08 23.72 3.17
C MET A 413 -4.03 24.81 2.99
N LEU A 414 -3.63 25.07 1.73
CA LEU A 414 -2.86 26.22 1.34
C LEU A 414 -3.81 27.33 0.94
N VAL A 415 -3.74 28.46 1.64
CA VAL A 415 -4.65 29.60 1.45
C VAL A 415 -3.82 30.85 1.16
N ALA A 416 -4.20 31.59 0.12
CA ALA A 416 -3.62 32.88 -0.19
C ALA A 416 -4.55 34.02 0.25
N ARG A 417 -3.98 35.05 0.89
CA ARG A 417 -4.65 36.32 1.27
C ARG A 417 -3.77 37.49 0.82
N GLY A 418 -4.23 38.23 -0.18
CA GLY A 418 -3.43 39.28 -0.79
C GLY A 418 -2.17 38.72 -1.42
N ARG A 419 -0.98 39.13 -0.92
CA ARG A 419 0.34 38.66 -1.40
C ARG A 419 0.95 37.55 -0.55
N PHE A 420 0.28 37.09 0.48
CA PHE A 420 0.77 36.06 1.39
C PHE A 420 0.03 34.76 1.18
N SER A 421 0.74 33.64 1.39
CA SER A 421 0.14 32.29 1.45
C SER A 421 0.54 31.63 2.74
N TYR A 422 -0.38 30.87 3.34
CA TYR A 422 -0.18 30.18 4.61
C TYR A 422 -0.90 28.85 4.62
N TYR A 423 -0.37 27.93 5.40
CA TYR A 423 -1.01 26.63 5.61
C TYR A 423 -1.95 26.69 6.82
N VAL A 424 -3.13 26.13 6.64
CA VAL A 424 -4.16 26.02 7.66
C VAL A 424 -4.48 24.56 7.88
N THR A 425 -4.40 24.10 9.12
CA THR A 425 -4.82 22.74 9.50
C THR A 425 -6.27 22.76 9.98
N LEU A 426 -7.07 21.87 9.44
CA LEU A 426 -8.51 21.79 9.66
C LEU A 426 -8.88 20.40 10.15
N PRO A 427 -9.49 20.22 11.32
CA PRO A 427 -10.05 18.95 11.79
C PRO A 427 -11.41 18.71 11.11
N LEU A 428 -11.40 17.93 10.02
CA LEU A 428 -12.57 17.64 9.17
C LEU A 428 -13.22 16.29 9.47
#